data_0624dc32c07334b7e2512afc2e458917
#
_entry.id   0624dc32c07334b7e2512afc2e458917
#
_cell.length_a   1.000
_cell.length_b   1.000
_cell.length_c   1.000
_cell.angle_alpha   90.00
_cell.angle_beta   90.00
_cell.angle_gamma   90.00
#
_symmetry.space_group_name_H-M   'P 1'
#
loop_
_entity.id
_entity.type
_entity.pdbx_description
1 polymer ?
#
loop_
_entity_poly.entity_id
_entity_poly.type
_entity_poly.pdbx_seq_one_letter_code
_entity_poly.pdbx_strand_id
1 'polypeptide(L)'
;MKINFLGDSITQGAGAETQENRYSYLTAKYFNAEECNYGVGGTRIAKQVKRTFNPDDDVFMCRAVKLPTDADFTFVFGGTNDYGHGDAKLGTFEDRDTYTFYGAMHELVAYMVAAFPKDKLCFILPIPRYDQDNPYGDGSKDVPMAPMSRYLQAEKEVLDYYGVEYLDLADKFYVPTAPVYDELFADGLHPNPKGHKLLADCLIEYLKKKGF
;
A
#
# COMPACT_ATOMS: atom_id res chain seq x y z
N MET A 1 20.16 -7.86 8.64
CA MET A 1 19.30 -7.20 7.66
C MET A 1 18.07 -6.68 8.36
N LYS A 2 17.58 -5.50 7.97
CA LYS A 2 16.38 -4.85 8.50
C LYS A 2 15.50 -4.40 7.33
N ILE A 3 14.20 -4.70 7.36
CA ILE A 3 13.26 -4.35 6.27
C ILE A 3 12.09 -3.56 6.84
N ASN A 4 11.88 -2.36 6.30
CA ASN A 4 10.71 -1.55 6.60
C ASN A 4 9.53 -1.95 5.70
N PHE A 5 8.34 -2.00 6.31
CA PHE A 5 7.06 -2.19 5.62
C PHE A 5 6.09 -1.10 6.08
N LEU A 6 5.92 -0.05 5.27
CA LEU A 6 4.91 0.98 5.48
C LEU A 6 3.64 0.58 4.73
N GLY A 7 2.49 0.61 5.38
CA GLY A 7 1.25 0.27 4.70
C GLY A 7 -0.02 0.42 5.55
N ASP A 8 -1.08 -0.14 5.03
CA ASP A 8 -2.42 -0.13 5.63
C ASP A 8 -2.75 -1.46 6.35
N SER A 9 -4.04 -1.87 6.31
CA SER A 9 -4.52 -3.12 6.91
C SER A 9 -3.84 -4.38 6.35
N ILE A 10 -3.50 -4.40 5.06
CA ILE A 10 -2.84 -5.55 4.44
C ILE A 10 -1.43 -5.71 5.04
N THR A 11 -0.71 -4.61 5.20
CA THR A 11 0.62 -4.61 5.84
C THR A 11 0.53 -4.93 7.34
N GLN A 12 -0.50 -4.44 8.03
CA GLN A 12 -0.78 -4.80 9.43
C GLN A 12 -1.00 -6.31 9.59
N GLY A 13 -1.54 -6.98 8.57
CA GLY A 13 -1.80 -8.42 8.54
C GLY A 13 -3.28 -8.80 8.59
N ALA A 14 -4.18 -7.89 8.16
CA ALA A 14 -5.59 -8.24 8.04
C ALA A 14 -5.77 -9.41 7.06
N GLY A 15 -6.56 -10.40 7.44
CA GLY A 15 -6.77 -11.64 6.71
C GLY A 15 -5.68 -12.70 6.89
N ALA A 16 -4.53 -12.38 7.48
CA ALA A 16 -3.42 -13.32 7.68
C ALA A 16 -3.67 -14.36 8.79
N GLU A 17 -4.71 -14.20 9.59
CA GLU A 17 -5.09 -15.01 10.77
C GLU A 17 -4.08 -14.92 11.92
N THR A 18 -2.79 -14.96 11.66
CA THR A 18 -1.71 -14.75 12.65
C THR A 18 -0.65 -13.80 12.12
N GLN A 19 0.15 -13.22 13.01
CA GLN A 19 1.26 -12.35 12.62
C GLN A 19 2.31 -13.07 11.77
N GLU A 20 2.54 -14.34 12.05
CA GLU A 20 3.52 -15.20 11.37
C GLU A 20 3.12 -15.49 9.91
N ASN A 21 1.85 -15.32 9.57
CA ASN A 21 1.34 -15.53 8.22
C ASN A 21 1.32 -14.25 7.38
N ARG A 22 1.53 -13.07 7.98
CA ARG A 22 1.52 -11.82 7.21
C ARG A 22 2.72 -11.75 6.26
N TYR A 23 2.52 -11.16 5.11
CA TYR A 23 3.52 -11.14 4.05
C TYR A 23 4.84 -10.50 4.48
N SER A 24 4.79 -9.44 5.31
CA SER A 24 5.97 -8.73 5.81
C SER A 24 6.82 -9.61 6.73
N TYR A 25 6.17 -10.37 7.63
CA TYR A 25 6.87 -11.33 8.50
C TYR A 25 7.50 -12.46 7.68
N LEU A 26 6.75 -13.06 6.75
CA LEU A 26 7.25 -14.14 5.90
C LEU A 26 8.45 -13.68 5.05
N THR A 27 8.39 -12.46 4.49
CA THR A 27 9.50 -11.88 3.74
C THR A 27 10.73 -11.66 4.63
N ALA A 28 10.56 -11.01 5.79
CA ALA A 28 11.66 -10.77 6.71
C ALA A 28 12.28 -12.08 7.23
N LYS A 29 11.45 -13.06 7.60
CA LYS A 29 11.88 -14.38 8.05
C LYS A 29 12.73 -15.11 7.01
N TYR A 30 12.36 -15.03 5.72
CA TYR A 30 13.11 -15.67 4.64
C TYR A 30 14.58 -15.21 4.60
N PHE A 31 14.81 -13.90 4.79
CA PHE A 31 16.15 -13.29 4.77
C PHE A 31 16.83 -13.25 6.16
N ASN A 32 16.23 -13.85 7.19
CA ASN A 32 16.67 -13.70 8.58
C ASN A 32 16.83 -12.22 8.98
N ALA A 33 15.88 -11.38 8.54
CA ALA A 33 15.86 -9.95 8.75
C ALA A 33 14.94 -9.55 9.91
N GLU A 34 15.22 -8.40 10.51
CA GLU A 34 14.30 -7.71 11.41
C GLU A 34 13.13 -7.15 10.61
N GLU A 35 11.90 -7.49 10.98
CA GLU A 35 10.69 -6.93 10.42
C GLU A 35 10.35 -5.61 11.12
N CYS A 36 10.35 -4.49 10.39
CA CYS A 36 9.86 -3.20 10.87
C CYS A 36 8.50 -2.91 10.22
N ASN A 37 7.43 -3.44 10.83
CA ASN A 37 6.06 -3.32 10.29
C ASN A 37 5.37 -2.06 10.81
N TYR A 38 5.04 -1.14 9.89
CA TYR A 38 4.32 0.12 10.10
C TYR A 38 2.96 0.12 9.40
N GLY A 39 2.32 -1.05 9.34
CA GLY A 39 0.94 -1.22 8.83
C GLY A 39 -0.09 -0.76 9.86
N VAL A 40 -1.03 0.08 9.44
CA VAL A 40 -2.18 0.52 10.25
C VAL A 40 -3.45 0.47 9.41
N GLY A 41 -4.43 -0.33 9.86
CA GLY A 41 -5.66 -0.59 9.12
C GLY A 41 -6.47 0.67 8.83
N GLY A 42 -7.06 0.74 7.63
CA GLY A 42 -7.93 1.85 7.21
C GLY A 42 -7.20 3.13 6.83
N THR A 43 -5.87 3.19 6.97
CA THR A 43 -5.11 4.41 6.71
C THR A 43 -4.96 4.71 5.21
N ARG A 44 -4.88 5.99 4.88
CA ARG A 44 -4.82 6.53 3.51
C ARG A 44 -3.51 7.26 3.28
N ILE A 45 -3.15 7.44 2.03
CA ILE A 45 -2.02 8.28 1.63
C ILE A 45 -2.42 9.75 1.73
N ALA A 46 -3.60 10.10 1.18
CA ALA A 46 -4.11 11.46 1.22
C ALA A 46 -4.73 11.86 2.56
N LYS A 47 -4.58 13.12 2.94
CA LYS A 47 -5.31 13.71 4.06
C LYS A 47 -6.80 13.76 3.74
N GLN A 48 -7.62 13.45 4.75
CA GLN A 48 -9.06 13.39 4.60
C GLN A 48 -9.70 14.74 4.92
N VAL A 49 -10.73 15.11 4.17
CA VAL A 49 -11.52 16.32 4.38
C VAL A 49 -12.36 16.18 5.65
N LYS A 50 -13.00 15.01 5.81
CA LYS A 50 -13.69 14.66 7.06
C LYS A 50 -12.65 14.06 8.01
N ARG A 51 -12.40 14.76 9.10
CA ARG A 51 -11.47 14.27 10.12
C ARG A 51 -12.00 13.00 10.76
N THR A 52 -11.12 12.00 10.87
CA THR A 52 -11.40 10.78 11.62
C THR A 52 -11.11 10.98 13.11
N PHE A 53 -11.34 9.94 13.92
CA PHE A 53 -11.12 9.98 15.36
C PHE A 53 -9.65 10.19 15.73
N ASN A 54 -8.73 9.69 14.91
CA ASN A 54 -7.28 9.88 15.07
C ASN A 54 -6.64 10.30 13.73
N PRO A 55 -6.70 11.59 13.37
CA PRO A 55 -6.24 12.07 12.08
C PRO A 55 -4.75 11.87 11.83
N ASP A 56 -3.92 11.78 12.88
CA ASP A 56 -2.47 11.60 12.73
C ASP A 56 -2.10 10.16 12.31
N ASP A 57 -2.96 9.17 12.62
CA ASP A 57 -2.77 7.78 12.24
C ASP A 57 -3.35 7.44 10.86
N ASP A 58 -4.16 8.35 10.29
CA ASP A 58 -4.88 8.13 9.04
C ASP A 58 -4.07 8.35 7.77
N VAL A 59 -2.92 8.98 7.85
CA VAL A 59 -2.09 9.27 6.69
C VAL A 59 -0.72 8.60 6.77
N PHE A 60 -0.27 8.07 5.64
CA PHE A 60 1.00 7.36 5.56
C PHE A 60 2.18 8.21 5.99
N MET A 61 2.17 9.52 5.67
CA MET A 61 3.26 10.43 5.99
C MET A 61 3.59 10.49 7.49
N CYS A 62 2.57 10.39 8.36
CA CYS A 62 2.78 10.39 9.82
C CYS A 62 3.61 9.21 10.33
N ARG A 63 3.65 8.10 9.58
CA ARG A 63 4.44 6.91 9.89
C ARG A 63 5.72 6.83 9.06
N ALA A 64 5.70 7.35 7.84
CA ALA A 64 6.89 7.43 6.99
C ALA A 64 8.06 8.12 7.70
N VAL A 65 7.80 9.24 8.40
CA VAL A 65 8.81 9.98 9.16
C VAL A 65 9.36 9.24 10.38
N LYS A 66 8.75 8.13 10.78
CA LYS A 66 9.16 7.30 11.92
C LYS A 66 9.92 6.05 11.50
N LEU A 67 10.02 5.78 10.19
CA LEU A 67 10.70 4.59 9.69
C LEU A 67 12.20 4.64 10.03
N PRO A 68 12.79 3.51 10.43
CA PRO A 68 14.25 3.39 10.58
C PRO A 68 14.97 3.72 9.26
N THR A 69 15.81 4.76 9.26
CA THR A 69 16.56 5.15 8.06
C THR A 69 17.79 4.27 7.81
N ASP A 70 18.15 3.41 8.76
CA ASP A 70 19.21 2.41 8.67
C ASP A 70 18.73 1.06 8.10
N ALA A 71 17.48 0.98 7.63
CA ALA A 71 16.96 -0.24 7.01
C ALA A 71 17.69 -0.58 5.70
N ASP A 72 17.89 -1.87 5.48
CA ASP A 72 18.50 -2.38 4.26
C ASP A 72 17.57 -2.28 3.04
N PHE A 73 16.27 -2.36 3.29
CA PHE A 73 15.23 -2.18 2.26
C PHE A 73 13.94 -1.61 2.85
N THR A 74 13.19 -0.87 2.03
CA THR A 74 11.90 -0.28 2.43
C THR A 74 10.84 -0.56 1.38
N PHE A 75 9.74 -1.18 1.80
CA PHE A 75 8.52 -1.36 1.00
C PHE A 75 7.43 -0.40 1.48
N VAL A 76 6.68 0.15 0.51
CA VAL A 76 5.48 0.97 0.77
C VAL A 76 4.31 0.34 0.01
N PHE A 77 3.22 0.03 0.71
CA PHE A 77 2.04 -0.62 0.13
C PHE A 77 0.76 0.09 0.59
N GLY A 78 0.13 0.87 -0.28
CA GLY A 78 -1.05 1.66 0.06
C GLY A 78 -1.84 2.12 -1.15
N GLY A 79 -2.85 2.98 -0.94
CA GLY A 79 -3.71 3.54 -1.99
C GLY A 79 -5.09 2.87 -2.08
N THR A 80 -5.22 1.60 -1.68
CA THR A 80 -6.51 0.90 -1.72
C THR A 80 -7.59 1.57 -0.88
N ASN A 81 -7.23 2.18 0.26
CA ASN A 81 -8.16 2.89 1.14
C ASN A 81 -8.52 4.29 0.63
N ASP A 82 -7.62 4.95 -0.08
CA ASP A 82 -7.91 6.22 -0.77
C ASP A 82 -9.01 6.01 -1.80
N TYR A 83 -8.91 4.93 -2.58
CA TYR A 83 -10.00 4.49 -3.45
C TYR A 83 -11.22 4.03 -2.65
N GLY A 84 -11.07 3.11 -1.68
CA GLY A 84 -12.17 2.43 -0.99
C GLY A 84 -13.10 3.38 -0.25
N HIS A 85 -12.58 4.10 0.74
CA HIS A 85 -13.35 4.96 1.65
C HIS A 85 -12.73 6.33 1.90
N GLY A 86 -11.65 6.69 1.19
CA GLY A 86 -11.09 8.03 1.26
C GLY A 86 -12.04 9.08 0.68
N ASP A 87 -12.08 10.27 1.28
CA ASP A 87 -12.88 11.40 0.82
C ASP A 87 -12.04 12.49 0.14
N ALA A 88 -10.73 12.31 0.06
CA ALA A 88 -9.84 13.15 -0.73
C ALA A 88 -10.10 12.95 -2.22
N LYS A 89 -10.10 14.05 -2.98
CA LYS A 89 -10.21 13.96 -4.44
C LYS A 89 -8.99 13.26 -5.04
N LEU A 90 -9.15 12.61 -6.19
CA LEU A 90 -8.01 12.08 -6.94
C LEU A 90 -7.02 13.22 -7.29
N GLY A 91 -7.52 14.35 -7.73
CA GLY A 91 -6.71 15.48 -8.18
C GLY A 91 -6.09 15.27 -9.56
N THR A 92 -5.03 16.03 -9.84
CA THR A 92 -4.25 15.98 -11.08
C THR A 92 -2.76 15.85 -10.75
N PHE A 93 -1.96 15.47 -11.73
CA PHE A 93 -0.50 15.30 -11.56
C PHE A 93 0.21 16.56 -11.05
N GLU A 94 -0.28 17.76 -11.38
CA GLU A 94 0.28 19.03 -10.96
C GLU A 94 -0.04 19.40 -9.52
N ASP A 95 -1.02 18.74 -8.89
CA ASP A 95 -1.41 19.03 -7.51
C ASP A 95 -0.27 18.76 -6.53
N ARG A 96 -0.17 19.62 -5.54
CA ARG A 96 0.75 19.48 -4.38
C ARG A 96 0.00 19.65 -3.05
N ASP A 97 -1.31 19.76 -3.12
CA ASP A 97 -2.19 19.78 -1.96
C ASP A 97 -2.42 18.35 -1.46
N THR A 98 -2.05 18.08 -0.23
CA THR A 98 -2.15 16.74 0.40
C THR A 98 -3.59 16.28 0.67
N TYR A 99 -4.59 17.13 0.42
CA TYR A 99 -6.01 16.77 0.37
C TYR A 99 -6.46 16.27 -1.01
N THR A 100 -5.53 16.07 -1.94
CA THR A 100 -5.71 15.31 -3.17
C THR A 100 -4.79 14.10 -3.15
N PHE A 101 -5.20 13.00 -3.82
CA PHE A 101 -4.38 11.79 -3.86
C PHE A 101 -3.04 12.03 -4.58
N TYR A 102 -3.07 12.70 -5.74
CA TYR A 102 -1.82 13.06 -6.44
C TYR A 102 -0.89 13.91 -5.57
N GLY A 103 -1.41 14.96 -4.93
CA GLY A 103 -0.60 15.83 -4.09
C GLY A 103 0.03 15.09 -2.90
N ALA A 104 -0.74 14.20 -2.25
CA ALA A 104 -0.27 13.38 -1.16
C ALA A 104 0.77 12.33 -1.61
N MET A 105 0.56 11.72 -2.80
CA MET A 105 1.56 10.84 -3.41
C MET A 105 2.87 11.58 -3.67
N HIS A 106 2.81 12.81 -4.21
CA HIS A 106 4.01 13.63 -4.40
C HIS A 106 4.72 13.94 -3.08
N GLU A 107 3.98 14.29 -2.01
CA GLU A 107 4.57 14.52 -0.68
C GLU A 107 5.26 13.25 -0.16
N LEU A 108 4.56 12.13 -0.18
CA LEU A 108 5.07 10.85 0.33
C LEU A 108 6.31 10.40 -0.45
N VAL A 109 6.24 10.36 -1.78
CA VAL A 109 7.35 9.86 -2.61
C VAL A 109 8.55 10.79 -2.52
N ALA A 110 8.35 12.12 -2.53
CA ALA A 110 9.44 13.09 -2.35
C ALA A 110 10.17 12.88 -1.01
N TYR A 111 9.42 12.66 0.08
CA TYR A 111 10.00 12.34 1.37
C TYR A 111 10.77 11.02 1.33
N MET A 112 10.16 9.96 0.79
CA MET A 112 10.78 8.64 0.75
C MET A 112 12.11 8.62 -0.02
N VAL A 113 12.20 9.31 -1.18
CA VAL A 113 13.46 9.39 -1.95
C VAL A 113 14.50 10.30 -1.30
N ALA A 114 14.09 11.22 -0.42
CA ALA A 114 15.02 12.02 0.37
C ALA A 114 15.58 11.24 1.59
N ALA A 115 14.78 10.35 2.16
CA ALA A 115 15.12 9.58 3.36
C ALA A 115 15.81 8.23 3.05
N PHE A 116 15.53 7.62 1.91
CA PHE A 116 16.01 6.29 1.55
C PHE A 116 16.64 6.27 0.15
N PRO A 117 17.73 5.50 -0.06
CA PRO A 117 18.28 5.28 -1.40
C PRO A 117 17.22 4.64 -2.31
N LYS A 118 17.09 5.11 -3.56
CA LYS A 118 16.08 4.63 -4.50
C LYS A 118 16.22 3.14 -4.84
N ASP A 119 17.42 2.62 -4.88
CA ASP A 119 17.72 1.21 -5.11
C ASP A 119 17.33 0.30 -3.92
N LYS A 120 17.01 0.91 -2.77
CA LYS A 120 16.52 0.26 -1.55
C LYS A 120 15.08 0.62 -1.21
N LEU A 121 14.34 1.19 -2.15
CA LEU A 121 12.95 1.62 -2.00
C LEU A 121 12.12 1.02 -3.11
N CYS A 122 10.98 0.41 -2.76
CA CYS A 122 10.02 -0.11 -3.71
C CYS A 122 8.60 0.11 -3.21
N PHE A 123 7.73 0.61 -4.09
CA PHE A 123 6.30 0.67 -3.84
C PHE A 123 5.63 -0.60 -4.35
N ILE A 124 4.58 -1.03 -3.67
CA ILE A 124 3.70 -2.11 -4.12
C ILE A 124 2.36 -1.46 -4.45
N LEU A 125 1.95 -1.57 -5.71
CA LEU A 125 0.66 -1.03 -6.13
C LEU A 125 -0.48 -1.83 -5.51
N PRO A 126 -1.64 -1.21 -5.25
CA PRO A 126 -2.82 -1.91 -4.76
C PRO A 126 -3.16 -3.14 -5.60
N ILE A 127 -3.38 -4.27 -4.93
CA ILE A 127 -3.84 -5.50 -5.56
C ILE A 127 -5.35 -5.42 -5.87
N PRO A 128 -5.88 -6.23 -6.80
CA PRO A 128 -7.30 -6.26 -7.13
C PRO A 128 -8.19 -6.47 -5.90
N ARG A 129 -9.38 -5.88 -5.93
CA ARG A 129 -10.44 -6.03 -4.91
C ARG A 129 -11.80 -6.16 -5.57
N TYR A 130 -12.77 -6.79 -4.87
CA TYR A 130 -14.10 -7.13 -5.43
C TYR A 130 -14.91 -5.92 -5.91
N ASP A 131 -14.70 -4.75 -5.31
CA ASP A 131 -15.45 -3.52 -5.58
C ASP A 131 -14.62 -2.46 -6.35
N GLN A 132 -13.52 -2.86 -6.99
CA GLN A 132 -12.57 -1.94 -7.65
C GLN A 132 -13.18 -1.06 -8.77
N ASP A 133 -14.34 -1.43 -9.29
CA ASP A 133 -15.08 -0.66 -10.31
C ASP A 133 -16.29 0.09 -9.73
N ASN A 134 -16.54 -0.01 -8.41
CA ASN A 134 -17.64 0.69 -7.77
C ASN A 134 -17.29 2.19 -7.62
N PRO A 135 -18.04 3.13 -8.23
CA PRO A 135 -17.76 4.56 -8.10
C PRO A 135 -17.90 5.09 -6.67
N TYR A 136 -18.56 4.33 -5.79
CA TYR A 136 -18.70 4.66 -4.37
C TYR A 136 -17.69 3.89 -3.49
N GLY A 137 -16.61 3.33 -4.08
CA GLY A 137 -15.59 2.57 -3.40
C GLY A 137 -16.17 1.33 -2.71
N ASP A 138 -15.95 1.18 -1.42
CA ASP A 138 -16.55 0.12 -0.59
C ASP A 138 -18.04 0.35 -0.25
N GLY A 139 -18.65 1.38 -0.82
CA GLY A 139 -20.03 1.79 -0.59
C GLY A 139 -20.20 2.88 0.47
N SER A 140 -19.12 3.32 1.12
CA SER A 140 -19.20 4.34 2.19
C SER A 140 -19.08 5.78 1.70
N LYS A 141 -18.75 6.00 0.41
CA LYS A 141 -18.58 7.35 -0.14
C LYS A 141 -19.92 8.03 -0.42
N ASP A 142 -20.01 9.30 -0.07
CA ASP A 142 -21.22 10.12 -0.31
C ASP A 142 -21.42 10.53 -1.78
N VAL A 143 -20.32 10.55 -2.54
CA VAL A 143 -20.31 10.95 -3.96
C VAL A 143 -19.46 9.99 -4.80
N PRO A 144 -19.81 9.78 -6.08
CA PRO A 144 -19.01 8.92 -6.93
C PRO A 144 -17.62 9.53 -7.17
N MET A 145 -16.62 8.67 -7.15
CA MET A 145 -15.22 9.00 -7.35
C MET A 145 -14.66 8.24 -8.57
N ALA A 146 -13.41 8.52 -8.92
CA ALA A 146 -12.72 7.79 -9.97
C ALA A 146 -12.60 6.29 -9.62
N PRO A 147 -12.62 5.37 -10.61
CA PRO A 147 -12.38 3.95 -10.37
C PRO A 147 -10.95 3.70 -9.87
N MET A 148 -10.72 2.56 -9.23
CA MET A 148 -9.41 2.19 -8.66
C MET A 148 -8.27 2.25 -9.70
N SER A 149 -8.56 1.92 -10.96
CA SER A 149 -7.59 2.01 -12.05
C SER A 149 -6.97 3.41 -12.22
N ARG A 150 -7.71 4.47 -11.88
CA ARG A 150 -7.20 5.85 -11.93
C ARG A 150 -6.28 6.17 -10.75
N TYR A 151 -6.50 5.56 -9.59
CA TYR A 151 -5.57 5.65 -8.45
C TYR A 151 -4.27 4.90 -8.76
N LEU A 152 -4.35 3.69 -9.32
CA LEU A 152 -3.18 2.94 -9.79
C LEU A 152 -2.38 3.73 -10.83
N GLN A 153 -3.06 4.37 -11.78
CA GLN A 153 -2.39 5.22 -12.78
C GLN A 153 -1.69 6.41 -12.11
N ALA A 154 -2.34 7.08 -11.15
CA ALA A 154 -1.75 8.21 -10.43
C ALA A 154 -0.49 7.79 -9.65
N GLU A 155 -0.51 6.62 -8.99
CA GLU A 155 0.68 6.09 -8.33
C GLU A 155 1.82 5.87 -9.31
N LYS A 156 1.56 5.18 -10.44
CA LYS A 156 2.56 4.94 -11.48
C LYS A 156 3.17 6.24 -12.00
N GLU A 157 2.33 7.22 -12.36
CA GLU A 157 2.79 8.52 -12.88
C GLU A 157 3.70 9.25 -11.89
N VAL A 158 3.34 9.27 -10.60
CA VAL A 158 4.17 9.90 -9.57
C VAL A 158 5.46 9.12 -9.32
N LEU A 159 5.39 7.78 -9.22
CA LEU A 159 6.56 6.94 -8.99
C LEU A 159 7.56 7.04 -10.17
N ASP A 160 7.06 7.03 -11.40
CA ASP A 160 7.88 7.21 -12.62
C ASP A 160 8.56 8.59 -12.63
N TYR A 161 7.83 9.66 -12.24
CA TYR A 161 8.40 11.01 -12.15
C TYR A 161 9.58 11.11 -11.18
N TYR A 162 9.50 10.44 -10.04
CA TYR A 162 10.61 10.40 -9.06
C TYR A 162 11.65 9.32 -9.37
N GLY A 163 11.41 8.45 -10.35
CA GLY A 163 12.28 7.32 -10.70
C GLY A 163 12.38 6.29 -9.57
N VAL A 164 11.24 5.96 -8.96
CA VAL A 164 11.11 4.95 -7.91
C VAL A 164 10.50 3.68 -8.49
N GLU A 165 11.11 2.54 -8.18
CA GLU A 165 10.60 1.25 -8.62
C GLU A 165 9.30 0.89 -7.90
N TYR A 166 8.43 0.16 -8.62
CA TYR A 166 7.22 -0.39 -8.05
C TYR A 166 6.93 -1.79 -8.57
N LEU A 167 6.20 -2.57 -7.77
CA LEU A 167 5.67 -3.87 -8.12
C LEU A 167 4.18 -3.75 -8.45
N ASP A 168 3.83 -4.04 -9.69
CA ASP A 168 2.44 -4.26 -10.11
C ASP A 168 2.18 -5.78 -10.05
N LEU A 169 1.36 -6.20 -9.11
CA LEU A 169 1.04 -7.60 -8.85
C LEU A 169 -0.35 -8.00 -9.37
N ALA A 170 -0.98 -7.17 -10.21
CA ALA A 170 -2.32 -7.42 -10.73
C ALA A 170 -2.41 -8.72 -11.56
N ASP A 171 -1.31 -9.19 -12.15
CA ASP A 171 -1.24 -10.48 -12.86
C ASP A 171 -1.13 -11.70 -11.92
N LYS A 172 -0.83 -11.48 -10.64
CA LYS A 172 -0.71 -12.53 -9.61
C LYS A 172 -2.01 -12.74 -8.83
N PHE A 173 -2.83 -11.69 -8.76
CA PHE A 173 -4.09 -11.71 -8.03
C PHE A 173 -5.26 -11.55 -9.01
N TYR A 174 -6.23 -12.48 -8.96
CA TYR A 174 -7.48 -12.31 -9.69
C TYR A 174 -8.39 -11.27 -9.00
N VAL A 175 -9.33 -10.71 -9.73
CA VAL A 175 -10.37 -9.83 -9.16
C VAL A 175 -11.39 -10.69 -8.42
N PRO A 176 -11.54 -10.57 -7.08
CA PRO A 176 -12.56 -11.32 -6.36
C PRO A 176 -13.96 -10.92 -6.83
N THR A 177 -14.89 -11.87 -6.88
CA THR A 177 -16.26 -11.63 -7.37
C THR A 177 -17.22 -11.19 -6.27
N ALA A 178 -16.85 -11.35 -5.01
CA ALA A 178 -17.68 -11.04 -3.84
C ALA A 178 -16.83 -10.79 -2.59
N PRO A 179 -17.36 -10.12 -1.56
CA PRO A 179 -16.69 -9.93 -0.27
C PRO A 179 -16.78 -11.20 0.60
N VAL A 180 -16.21 -12.30 0.14
CA VAL A 180 -16.24 -13.62 0.82
C VAL A 180 -14.84 -14.20 0.91
N TYR A 181 -14.67 -15.15 1.82
CA TYR A 181 -13.44 -15.95 1.89
C TYR A 181 -13.35 -16.85 0.64
N ASP A 182 -12.24 -16.73 -0.06
CA ASP A 182 -11.95 -17.52 -1.25
C ASP A 182 -10.50 -18.05 -1.25
N GLU A 183 -9.95 -18.39 -2.42
CA GLU A 183 -8.61 -18.99 -2.51
C GLU A 183 -7.50 -18.08 -2.01
N LEU A 184 -7.54 -16.76 -2.32
CA LEU A 184 -6.49 -15.80 -1.97
C LEU A 184 -6.95 -14.68 -1.03
N PHE A 185 -8.25 -14.48 -0.87
CA PHE A 185 -8.80 -13.39 -0.09
C PHE A 185 -9.65 -13.87 1.09
N ALA A 186 -9.61 -13.14 2.19
CA ALA A 186 -10.44 -13.40 3.35
C ALA A 186 -11.85 -12.79 3.21
N ASP A 187 -11.98 -11.68 2.49
CA ASP A 187 -13.20 -10.89 2.37
C ASP A 187 -13.30 -10.13 1.03
N GLY A 188 -12.58 -10.58 0.00
CA GLY A 188 -12.55 -9.93 -1.30
C GLY A 188 -11.67 -8.66 -1.38
N LEU A 189 -11.04 -8.26 -0.27
CA LEU A 189 -10.08 -7.16 -0.19
C LEU A 189 -8.77 -7.60 0.46
N HIS A 190 -8.86 -8.17 1.67
CA HIS A 190 -7.69 -8.56 2.44
C HIS A 190 -7.22 -9.96 2.03
N PRO A 191 -5.95 -10.14 1.68
CA PRO A 191 -5.41 -11.47 1.42
C PRO A 191 -5.59 -12.39 2.63
N ASN A 192 -5.99 -13.65 2.38
CA ASN A 192 -5.96 -14.70 3.40
C ASN A 192 -4.51 -15.23 3.57
N PRO A 193 -4.22 -16.23 4.42
CA PRO A 193 -2.86 -16.74 4.59
C PRO A 193 -2.16 -17.17 3.29
N LYS A 194 -2.91 -17.71 2.31
CA LYS A 194 -2.35 -18.05 0.98
C LYS A 194 -2.02 -16.80 0.17
N GLY A 195 -2.91 -15.79 0.19
CA GLY A 195 -2.69 -14.51 -0.47
C GLY A 195 -1.50 -13.77 0.13
N HIS A 196 -1.38 -13.74 1.46
CA HIS A 196 -0.20 -13.20 2.14
C HIS A 196 1.09 -13.94 1.78
N LYS A 197 1.04 -15.26 1.68
CA LYS A 197 2.18 -16.06 1.23
C LYS A 197 2.57 -15.71 -0.20
N LEU A 198 1.60 -15.53 -1.10
CA LEU A 198 1.86 -15.13 -2.49
C LEU A 198 2.53 -13.74 -2.56
N LEU A 199 2.04 -12.76 -1.78
CA LEU A 199 2.69 -11.46 -1.64
C LEU A 199 4.15 -11.62 -1.19
N ALA A 200 4.38 -12.40 -0.13
CA ALA A 200 5.73 -12.64 0.38
C ALA A 200 6.64 -13.25 -0.69
N ASP A 201 6.17 -14.24 -1.43
CA ASP A 201 6.95 -14.89 -2.49
C ASP A 201 7.35 -13.90 -3.59
N CYS A 202 6.44 -12.98 -3.97
CA CYS A 202 6.75 -11.91 -4.94
C CYS A 202 7.85 -10.97 -4.41
N LEU A 203 7.77 -10.57 -3.13
CA LEU A 203 8.78 -9.68 -2.54
C LEU A 203 10.13 -10.39 -2.36
N ILE A 204 10.13 -11.65 -1.98
CA ILE A 204 11.34 -12.47 -1.85
C ILE A 204 12.02 -12.60 -3.22
N GLU A 205 11.24 -12.91 -4.27
CA GLU A 205 11.78 -12.99 -5.63
C GLU A 205 12.37 -11.66 -6.10
N TYR A 206 11.68 -10.55 -5.81
CA TYR A 206 12.15 -9.21 -6.13
C TYR A 206 13.48 -8.89 -5.41
N LEU A 207 13.56 -9.13 -4.09
CA LEU A 207 14.78 -8.86 -3.33
C LEU A 207 15.96 -9.74 -3.80
N LYS A 208 15.73 -11.01 -4.15
CA LYS A 208 16.76 -11.87 -4.76
C LYS A 208 17.31 -11.30 -6.08
N LYS A 209 16.44 -10.75 -6.94
CA LYS A 209 16.87 -10.08 -8.18
C LYS A 209 17.69 -8.82 -7.90
N LYS A 210 17.51 -8.19 -6.74
CA LYS A 210 18.30 -7.05 -6.24
C LYS A 210 19.62 -7.46 -5.59
N GLY A 211 19.88 -8.76 -5.39
CA GLY A 211 21.13 -9.28 -4.83
C GLY A 211 21.13 -9.43 -3.30
N PHE A 212 19.94 -9.44 -2.66
CA PHE A 212 19.78 -9.75 -1.25
C PHE A 212 19.77 -11.25 -0.98
#